data_c54aa70c2164ddf967f3f375d4196b3d
#
_entry.id   c54aa70c2164ddf967f3f375d4196b3d
#
_cell.length_a   1.000
_cell.length_b   1.000
_cell.length_c   1.000
_cell.angle_alpha   90.00
_cell.angle_beta   90.00
_cell.angle_gamma   90.00
#
_symmetry.space_group_name_H-M   'P 1'
#
loop_
_entity.id
_entity.type
_entity.pdbx_description
1 polymer ?
#
loop_
_entity_poly.entity_id
_entity_poly.type
_entity_poly.pdbx_seq_one_letter_code
_entity_poly.pdbx_strand_id
1 'polypeptide(L)'
;LIGKSPELVNHIAGGVCYFLWNKGSDNKCVVTSILGSFRNESTRYLNEHDTFIRNQKVLDIINKVKSQTFTGFLSQTVYSRKPFGIRSFQRGFPAKPGRNISLFGSDGITYMEEKDVPQNKEIVDKWKVIMSKASAEHAGQTDANGRKRIVSRLEVLPPYTICTESYLLLDIFDNEEEAQNLKKYIRTCFTRFLLASILITQNIVRDKFKFVPIQNYKNNSDIDWSQSIPDIDRQLY
;
A
#
# COMPACT_ATOMS: atom_id res chain seq x y z
N LEU A 1 -26.42 3.51 -25.40
CA LEU A 1 -25.72 2.22 -25.47
C LEU A 1 -24.67 2.31 -26.57
N ILE A 2 -23.43 2.64 -26.19
CA ILE A 2 -22.30 2.54 -27.11
C ILE A 2 -21.87 1.09 -27.10
N GLY A 3 -22.32 0.33 -28.08
CA GLY A 3 -21.83 -1.02 -28.34
C GLY A 3 -20.35 -0.95 -28.64
N LYS A 4 -19.52 -1.39 -27.70
CA LYS A 4 -18.07 -1.53 -27.93
C LYS A 4 -17.81 -2.82 -28.63
N SER A 5 -17.00 -2.78 -29.71
CA SER A 5 -16.49 -3.99 -30.34
C SER A 5 -15.69 -4.82 -29.32
N PRO A 6 -15.80 -6.16 -29.35
CA PRO A 6 -15.09 -7.04 -28.41
C PRO A 6 -13.58 -6.84 -28.36
N GLU A 7 -12.98 -6.36 -29.44
CA GLU A 7 -11.54 -6.14 -29.58
C GLU A 7 -11.02 -4.97 -28.71
N LEU A 8 -11.81 -3.91 -28.49
CA LEU A 8 -11.42 -2.79 -27.65
C LEU A 8 -11.39 -3.13 -26.15
N VAL A 9 -12.16 -4.14 -25.72
CA VAL A 9 -12.23 -4.55 -24.32
C VAL A 9 -10.98 -5.35 -23.90
N ASN A 10 -10.35 -6.06 -24.83
CA ASN A 10 -9.19 -6.90 -24.57
C ASN A 10 -7.89 -6.13 -24.28
N HIS A 11 -7.84 -4.83 -24.58
CA HIS A 11 -6.65 -3.99 -24.39
C HIS A 11 -6.76 -3.01 -23.20
N ILE A 12 -7.89 -2.98 -22.48
CA ILE A 12 -8.09 -2.09 -21.34
C ILE A 12 -7.72 -2.81 -20.04
N ALA A 13 -6.52 -2.52 -19.54
CA ALA A 13 -6.12 -2.95 -18.21
C ALA A 13 -6.89 -2.14 -17.13
N GLY A 14 -7.48 -2.84 -16.14
CA GLY A 14 -8.13 -2.21 -14.99
C GLY A 14 -9.66 -2.09 -15.05
N GLY A 15 -10.29 -2.52 -16.14
CA GLY A 15 -11.75 -2.52 -16.30
C GLY A 15 -12.33 -1.20 -16.77
N VAL A 16 -13.64 -1.16 -16.94
CA VAL A 16 -14.42 -0.03 -17.47
C VAL A 16 -15.54 0.30 -16.50
N CYS A 17 -15.81 1.59 -16.31
CA CYS A 17 -16.97 2.09 -15.60
C CYS A 17 -17.82 2.92 -16.56
N TYR A 18 -19.15 2.77 -16.48
CA TYR A 18 -20.12 3.68 -17.10
C TYR A 18 -21.17 4.08 -16.07
N PHE A 19 -21.70 5.28 -16.20
CA PHE A 19 -22.70 5.80 -15.28
C PHE A 19 -23.69 6.70 -16.00
N LEU A 20 -24.91 6.81 -15.42
CA LEU A 20 -25.89 7.81 -15.78
C LEU A 20 -25.86 8.90 -14.71
N TRP A 21 -25.61 10.13 -15.14
CA TRP A 21 -25.64 11.30 -14.27
C TRP A 21 -26.90 12.14 -14.54
N ASN A 22 -27.58 12.53 -13.46
CA ASN A 22 -28.73 13.41 -13.52
C ASN A 22 -28.48 14.67 -12.67
N LYS A 23 -28.45 15.82 -13.31
CA LYS A 23 -28.25 17.11 -12.64
C LYS A 23 -29.38 17.38 -11.65
N GLY A 24 -29.03 17.68 -10.40
CA GLY A 24 -29.97 18.00 -9.33
C GLY A 24 -30.57 16.78 -8.61
N SER A 25 -30.01 15.57 -8.83
CA SER A 25 -30.34 14.39 -8.06
C SER A 25 -29.29 14.15 -7.00
N ASP A 26 -29.69 14.21 -5.73
CA ASP A 26 -28.85 13.91 -4.55
C ASP A 26 -29.20 12.54 -3.94
N ASN A 27 -29.83 11.68 -4.74
CA ASN A 27 -30.33 10.39 -4.28
C ASN A 27 -29.23 9.31 -4.25
N LYS A 28 -29.53 8.22 -3.56
CA LYS A 28 -28.71 7.01 -3.62
C LYS A 28 -28.58 6.50 -5.06
N CYS A 29 -27.40 6.02 -5.40
CA CYS A 29 -27.09 5.44 -6.69
C CYS A 29 -27.14 3.92 -6.62
N VAL A 30 -27.70 3.27 -7.63
CA VAL A 30 -27.57 1.82 -7.82
C VAL A 30 -26.18 1.54 -8.40
N VAL A 31 -25.37 0.83 -7.63
CA VAL A 31 -24.02 0.45 -8.02
C VAL A 31 -23.99 -1.03 -8.35
N THR A 32 -23.73 -1.34 -9.61
CA THR A 32 -23.53 -2.73 -10.07
C THR A 32 -22.05 -2.96 -10.34
N SER A 33 -21.47 -3.93 -9.63
CA SER A 33 -20.07 -4.39 -9.84
C SER A 33 -20.07 -5.75 -10.50
N ILE A 34 -19.36 -5.87 -11.61
CA ILE A 34 -19.24 -7.11 -12.40
C ILE A 34 -17.75 -7.49 -12.47
N LEU A 35 -17.43 -8.71 -12.05
CA LEU A 35 -16.09 -9.28 -12.13
C LEU A 35 -16.21 -10.74 -12.62
N GLY A 36 -15.92 -10.96 -13.89
CA GLY A 36 -16.20 -12.25 -14.54
C GLY A 36 -17.69 -12.61 -14.46
N SER A 37 -18.01 -13.77 -13.91
CA SER A 37 -19.39 -14.20 -13.65
C SER A 37 -20.01 -13.61 -12.37
N PHE A 38 -19.20 -12.97 -11.52
CA PHE A 38 -19.67 -12.39 -10.27
C PHE A 38 -20.32 -11.03 -10.53
N ARG A 39 -21.59 -10.88 -10.11
CA ARG A 39 -22.35 -9.63 -10.13
C ARG A 39 -22.81 -9.30 -8.72
N ASN A 40 -22.54 -8.08 -8.30
CA ASN A 40 -23.04 -7.52 -7.03
C ASN A 40 -23.72 -6.18 -7.30
N GLU A 41 -24.87 -5.95 -6.68
CA GLU A 41 -25.63 -4.72 -6.79
C GLU A 41 -25.93 -4.18 -5.39
N SER A 42 -25.82 -2.86 -5.25
CA SER A 42 -26.12 -2.15 -3.99
C SER A 42 -26.64 -0.75 -4.29
N THR A 43 -27.56 -0.25 -3.45
CA THR A 43 -28.09 1.11 -3.53
C THR A 43 -27.52 1.93 -2.38
N ARG A 44 -26.68 2.94 -2.71
CA ARG A 44 -25.93 3.71 -1.72
C ARG A 44 -25.57 5.11 -2.21
N TYR A 45 -25.14 5.97 -1.30
CA TYR A 45 -24.52 7.24 -1.66
C TYR A 45 -23.10 7.01 -2.18
N LEU A 46 -22.66 7.77 -3.18
CA LEU A 46 -21.32 7.64 -3.74
C LEU A 46 -20.26 8.45 -2.97
N ASN A 47 -20.69 9.37 -2.13
CA ASN A 47 -19.86 10.29 -1.34
C ASN A 47 -19.65 9.83 0.10
N GLU A 48 -19.92 8.55 0.43
CA GLU A 48 -19.67 7.98 1.77
C GLU A 48 -18.18 8.05 2.16
N HIS A 49 -17.29 8.00 1.17
CA HIS A 49 -15.85 8.17 1.31
C HIS A 49 -15.31 9.03 0.16
N ASP A 50 -14.17 9.66 0.38
CA ASP A 50 -13.39 10.39 -0.62
C ASP A 50 -12.83 9.49 -1.73
N THR A 51 -12.93 8.17 -1.57
CA THR A 51 -12.55 7.15 -2.56
C THR A 51 -13.70 6.19 -2.79
N PHE A 52 -14.01 5.96 -4.05
CA PHE A 52 -15.05 5.02 -4.42
C PHE A 52 -14.64 3.57 -4.15
N ILE A 53 -15.41 2.89 -3.28
CA ILE A 53 -15.23 1.48 -2.95
C ILE A 53 -16.23 0.67 -3.77
N ARG A 54 -15.74 -0.21 -4.64
CA ARG A 54 -16.56 -0.88 -5.66
C ARG A 54 -17.57 -1.86 -5.09
N ASN A 55 -17.23 -2.58 -4.03
CA ASN A 55 -18.04 -3.67 -3.48
C ASN A 55 -18.63 -3.27 -2.14
N GLN A 56 -19.96 -3.47 -1.95
CA GLN A 56 -20.66 -3.14 -0.72
C GLN A 56 -20.11 -3.90 0.49
N LYS A 57 -19.83 -5.20 0.38
CA LYS A 57 -19.28 -5.98 1.49
C LYS A 57 -17.91 -5.44 1.96
N VAL A 58 -17.10 -4.95 1.00
CA VAL A 58 -15.82 -4.30 1.32
C VAL A 58 -16.06 -2.99 2.05
N LEU A 59 -17.04 -2.20 1.61
CA LEU A 59 -17.43 -0.96 2.28
C LEU A 59 -17.89 -1.22 3.73
N ASP A 60 -18.71 -2.23 3.96
CA ASP A 60 -19.19 -2.60 5.30
C ASP A 60 -18.02 -2.96 6.23
N ILE A 61 -17.03 -3.70 5.74
CA ILE A 61 -15.81 -4.03 6.49
C ILE A 61 -14.99 -2.77 6.79
N ILE A 62 -14.80 -1.89 5.82
CA ILE A 62 -14.08 -0.62 6.02
C ILE A 62 -14.79 0.25 7.06
N ASN A 63 -16.12 0.34 7.00
CA ASN A 63 -16.91 1.08 7.97
C ASN A 63 -16.77 0.49 9.38
N LYS A 64 -16.77 -0.85 9.49
CA LYS A 64 -16.52 -1.54 10.75
C LYS A 64 -15.11 -1.24 11.29
N VAL A 65 -14.09 -1.26 10.44
CA VAL A 65 -12.72 -0.89 10.86
C VAL A 65 -12.67 0.57 11.32
N LYS A 66 -13.27 1.49 10.56
CA LYS A 66 -13.29 2.93 10.91
C LYS A 66 -14.09 3.27 12.16
N SER A 67 -15.06 2.43 12.55
CA SER A 67 -15.84 2.63 13.79
C SER A 67 -15.06 2.26 15.05
N GLN A 68 -13.92 1.57 14.93
CA GLN A 68 -13.06 1.25 16.05
C GLN A 68 -12.13 2.41 16.38
N THR A 69 -11.67 2.46 17.63
CA THR A 69 -10.73 3.49 18.08
C THR A 69 -9.30 3.08 17.77
N PHE A 70 -8.66 3.79 16.87
CA PHE A 70 -7.24 3.64 16.56
C PHE A 70 -6.51 4.96 16.76
N THR A 71 -5.19 4.89 16.95
CA THR A 71 -4.33 6.09 17.06
C THR A 71 -4.21 6.84 15.74
N GLY A 72 -4.49 6.19 14.62
CA GLY A 72 -4.45 6.75 13.28
C GLY A 72 -4.39 5.68 12.19
N PHE A 73 -4.12 6.10 10.98
CA PHE A 73 -3.96 5.23 9.82
C PHE A 73 -2.56 5.37 9.22
N LEU A 74 -2.02 4.28 8.67
CA LEU A 74 -0.66 4.24 8.12
C LEU A 74 -0.40 5.29 7.03
N SER A 75 -1.44 5.80 6.36
CA SER A 75 -1.26 6.94 5.45
C SER A 75 -0.65 8.18 6.12
N GLN A 76 -0.69 8.29 7.44
CA GLN A 76 -0.12 9.41 8.19
C GLN A 76 1.39 9.27 8.37
N THR A 77 1.91 8.03 8.46
CA THR A 77 3.34 7.75 8.65
C THR A 77 4.09 7.55 7.32
N VAL A 78 3.38 7.10 6.26
CA VAL A 78 3.99 6.90 4.95
C VAL A 78 4.56 8.21 4.39
N TYR A 79 5.84 8.19 4.08
CA TYR A 79 6.58 9.34 3.56
C TYR A 79 6.17 9.71 2.13
N SER A 80 6.58 10.88 1.70
CA SER A 80 6.32 11.39 0.35
C SER A 80 6.98 10.52 -0.73
N ARG A 81 6.64 10.78 -1.99
CA ARG A 81 7.07 9.99 -3.15
C ARG A 81 8.58 9.70 -3.23
N LYS A 82 9.41 10.61 -2.78
CA LYS A 82 10.88 10.51 -2.79
C LYS A 82 11.39 10.69 -1.37
N PRO A 83 11.37 9.64 -0.53
CA PRO A 83 11.66 9.81 0.90
C PRO A 83 13.03 10.44 1.17
N PHE A 84 14.03 10.17 0.33
CA PHE A 84 15.38 10.75 0.45
C PHE A 84 15.76 11.70 -0.70
N GLY A 85 14.80 12.10 -1.55
CA GLY A 85 15.06 12.97 -2.70
C GLY A 85 15.72 12.29 -3.90
N ILE A 86 15.95 10.97 -3.85
CA ILE A 86 16.74 10.21 -4.83
C ILE A 86 15.80 9.56 -5.84
N ARG A 87 16.04 9.78 -7.14
CA ARG A 87 15.25 9.19 -8.23
C ARG A 87 15.62 7.73 -8.49
N SER A 88 14.71 6.98 -9.14
CA SER A 88 14.88 5.55 -9.42
C SER A 88 16.09 5.22 -10.30
N PHE A 89 16.50 6.12 -11.17
CA PHE A 89 17.67 5.94 -12.07
C PHE A 89 19.00 6.42 -11.45
N GLN A 90 18.95 7.14 -10.33
CA GLN A 90 20.18 7.59 -9.67
C GLN A 90 20.86 6.40 -9.00
N ARG A 91 22.15 6.31 -9.19
CA ARG A 91 23.02 5.30 -8.60
C ARG A 91 24.07 6.02 -7.77
N GLY A 92 24.45 5.39 -6.70
CA GLY A 92 25.65 5.73 -5.96
C GLY A 92 26.90 5.15 -6.64
N PHE A 93 27.97 5.08 -5.92
CA PHE A 93 29.23 4.53 -6.38
C PHE A 93 29.47 3.13 -5.78
N PRO A 94 30.39 2.32 -6.33
CA PRO A 94 30.84 1.10 -5.69
C PRO A 94 31.40 1.37 -4.29
N ALA A 95 31.38 0.38 -3.40
CA ALA A 95 31.80 0.52 -2.01
C ALA A 95 33.11 1.30 -1.89
N LYS A 96 33.09 2.37 -1.08
CA LYS A 96 34.27 3.15 -0.72
C LYS A 96 34.71 2.78 0.71
N PRO A 97 35.99 2.83 1.01
CA PRO A 97 36.47 2.82 2.39
C PRO A 97 35.92 4.05 3.15
N GLY A 98 35.26 3.84 4.31
CA GLY A 98 34.76 4.92 5.15
C GLY A 98 33.27 4.82 5.48
N ARG A 99 32.71 5.86 6.11
CA ARG A 99 31.28 5.96 6.47
C ARG A 99 30.43 6.28 5.25
N ASN A 100 30.10 5.28 4.47
CA ASN A 100 29.17 5.42 3.35
C ASN A 100 27.78 4.94 3.76
N ILE A 101 26.77 5.63 3.26
CA ILE A 101 25.37 5.20 3.37
C ILE A 101 25.10 4.22 2.23
N SER A 102 24.40 3.13 2.53
CA SER A 102 23.88 2.21 1.55
C SER A 102 22.65 2.79 0.87
N LEU A 103 22.64 2.83 -0.47
CA LEU A 103 21.51 3.24 -1.29
C LEU A 103 20.84 2.01 -1.90
N PHE A 104 19.64 1.69 -1.42
CA PHE A 104 18.83 0.57 -1.87
C PHE A 104 18.01 0.97 -3.11
N GLY A 105 18.39 0.48 -4.26
CA GLY A 105 17.72 0.71 -5.54
C GLY A 105 16.98 -0.53 -6.06
N SER A 106 16.27 -0.37 -7.19
CA SER A 106 15.63 -1.49 -7.91
C SER A 106 16.63 -2.55 -8.36
N ASP A 107 17.83 -2.12 -8.74
CA ASP A 107 18.86 -2.94 -9.37
C ASP A 107 19.92 -3.43 -8.38
N GLY A 108 19.74 -3.11 -7.10
CA GLY A 108 20.67 -3.53 -6.05
C GLY A 108 21.08 -2.40 -5.11
N ILE A 109 22.17 -2.63 -4.39
CA ILE A 109 22.74 -1.70 -3.41
C ILE A 109 23.93 -1.00 -4.01
N THR A 110 23.97 0.32 -3.89
CA THR A 110 25.10 1.20 -4.17
C THR A 110 25.39 2.02 -2.91
N TYR A 111 26.38 2.92 -2.96
CA TYR A 111 26.82 3.69 -1.79
C TYR A 111 26.87 5.18 -2.12
N MET A 112 26.64 6.03 -1.12
CA MET A 112 26.80 7.47 -1.23
C MET A 112 27.27 8.06 0.09
N GLU A 113 27.78 9.29 0.04
CA GLU A 113 28.15 10.01 1.26
C GLU A 113 26.90 10.60 1.93
N GLU A 114 26.87 10.59 3.26
CA GLU A 114 25.73 11.10 4.04
C GLU A 114 25.43 12.57 3.74
N LYS A 115 26.46 13.38 3.50
CA LYS A 115 26.31 14.79 3.14
C LYS A 115 25.51 15.01 1.86
N ASP A 116 25.55 14.02 0.93
CA ASP A 116 24.92 14.06 -0.39
C ASP A 116 23.48 13.58 -0.38
N VAL A 117 22.93 13.14 0.76
CA VAL A 117 21.50 12.79 0.90
C VAL A 117 20.67 14.07 0.80
N PRO A 118 19.77 14.19 -0.21
CA PRO A 118 19.09 15.47 -0.44
C PRO A 118 18.02 15.82 0.60
N GLN A 119 17.35 14.83 1.22
CA GLN A 119 16.21 15.02 2.12
C GLN A 119 16.20 14.02 3.26
N ASN A 120 15.59 14.40 4.40
CA ASN A 120 15.34 13.53 5.56
C ASN A 120 16.63 12.88 6.08
N LYS A 121 17.69 13.67 6.22
CA LYS A 121 18.98 13.21 6.78
C LYS A 121 18.84 12.74 8.21
N GLU A 122 17.92 13.33 8.94
CA GLU A 122 17.64 13.08 10.37
C GLU A 122 17.09 11.68 10.65
N ILE A 123 16.65 10.95 9.62
CA ILE A 123 16.15 9.57 9.77
C ILE A 123 17.09 8.53 9.18
N VAL A 124 18.29 8.92 8.76
CA VAL A 124 19.27 7.99 8.16
C VAL A 124 19.70 6.93 9.17
N ASP A 125 19.83 7.28 10.43
CA ASP A 125 20.22 6.43 11.54
C ASP A 125 19.07 5.55 12.12
N LYS A 126 17.85 5.64 11.57
CA LYS A 126 16.70 4.85 12.01
C LYS A 126 16.57 3.53 11.23
N TRP A 127 15.83 2.58 11.80
CA TRP A 127 15.29 1.43 11.07
C TRP A 127 14.12 1.87 10.22
N LYS A 128 14.01 1.36 9.00
CA LYS A 128 13.01 1.80 8.02
C LYS A 128 12.28 0.61 7.43
N VAL A 129 10.96 0.72 7.29
CA VAL A 129 10.19 -0.27 6.55
C VAL A 129 9.83 0.31 5.20
N ILE A 130 10.26 -0.35 4.14
CA ILE A 130 10.03 0.09 2.76
C ILE A 130 9.24 -0.94 1.97
N MET A 131 8.43 -0.47 1.03
CA MET A 131 7.68 -1.31 0.10
C MET A 131 7.82 -0.79 -1.33
N SER A 132 7.94 -1.71 -2.30
CA SER A 132 7.92 -1.34 -3.72
C SER A 132 6.63 -0.62 -4.08
N LYS A 133 6.72 0.46 -4.87
CA LYS A 133 5.56 1.20 -5.39
C LYS A 133 4.79 0.43 -6.45
N ALA A 134 5.46 -0.44 -7.19
CA ALA A 134 4.82 -1.23 -8.22
C ALA A 134 4.26 -2.52 -7.60
N SER A 135 2.97 -2.75 -7.75
CA SER A 135 2.39 -4.08 -7.59
C SER A 135 2.91 -4.97 -8.73
N ALA A 136 3.22 -6.24 -8.42
CA ALA A 136 3.74 -7.18 -9.41
C ALA A 136 2.73 -7.51 -10.52
N GLU A 137 1.47 -7.18 -10.34
CA GLU A 137 0.36 -7.52 -11.24
C GLU A 137 -0.40 -6.27 -11.65
N HIS A 138 -0.94 -6.30 -12.87
CA HIS A 138 -1.82 -5.23 -13.36
C HIS A 138 -3.05 -5.10 -12.46
N ALA A 139 -3.48 -3.87 -12.20
CA ALA A 139 -4.61 -3.59 -11.32
C ALA A 139 -5.85 -4.39 -11.72
N GLY A 140 -6.31 -5.23 -10.80
CA GLY A 140 -7.51 -6.05 -10.98
C GLY A 140 -7.30 -7.41 -11.63
N GLN A 141 -6.11 -7.72 -12.13
CA GLN A 141 -5.81 -9.06 -12.64
C GLN A 141 -5.39 -10.01 -11.51
N THR A 142 -5.75 -11.27 -11.67
CA THR A 142 -5.32 -12.35 -10.79
C THR A 142 -4.36 -13.26 -11.56
N ASP A 143 -3.53 -14.02 -10.86
CA ASP A 143 -2.74 -15.10 -11.46
C ASP A 143 -3.65 -16.24 -11.93
N ALA A 144 -3.06 -17.26 -12.55
CA ALA A 144 -3.78 -18.44 -13.06
C ALA A 144 -4.56 -19.20 -11.95
N ASN A 145 -4.23 -19.00 -10.68
CA ASN A 145 -4.90 -19.59 -9.52
C ASN A 145 -5.94 -18.65 -8.88
N GLY A 146 -6.27 -17.54 -9.52
CA GLY A 146 -7.20 -16.53 -8.99
C GLY A 146 -6.64 -15.69 -7.83
N ARG A 147 -5.33 -15.73 -7.57
CA ARG A 147 -4.68 -14.98 -6.49
C ARG A 147 -4.19 -13.63 -7.00
N LYS A 148 -4.29 -12.60 -6.16
CA LYS A 148 -3.81 -11.25 -6.44
C LYS A 148 -2.68 -10.90 -5.47
N ARG A 149 -1.49 -10.60 -6.02
CA ARG A 149 -0.37 -10.11 -5.22
C ARG A 149 -0.54 -8.61 -4.97
N ILE A 150 -0.88 -8.24 -3.75
CA ILE A 150 -1.06 -6.83 -3.35
C ILE A 150 0.27 -6.22 -2.89
N VAL A 151 1.01 -6.94 -2.05
CA VAL A 151 2.29 -6.50 -1.52
C VAL A 151 3.40 -7.19 -2.30
N SER A 152 4.24 -6.40 -2.98
CA SER A 152 5.41 -6.89 -3.70
C SER A 152 6.64 -6.96 -2.77
N ARG A 153 7.74 -6.30 -3.13
CA ARG A 153 8.95 -6.28 -2.31
C ARG A 153 8.73 -5.41 -1.06
N LEU A 154 8.89 -6.01 0.11
CA LEU A 154 8.72 -5.38 1.43
C LEU A 154 9.95 -5.71 2.27
N GLU A 155 10.73 -4.69 2.64
CA GLU A 155 12.01 -4.85 3.32
C GLU A 155 12.11 -3.98 4.57
N VAL A 156 12.90 -4.43 5.52
CA VAL A 156 13.39 -3.63 6.64
C VAL A 156 14.82 -3.21 6.31
N LEU A 157 15.07 -1.93 6.29
CA LEU A 157 16.38 -1.35 6.07
C LEU A 157 17.01 -0.97 7.41
N PRO A 158 18.25 -1.39 7.67
CA PRO A 158 18.97 -1.02 8.89
C PRO A 158 19.37 0.47 8.87
N PRO A 159 19.83 1.01 10.00
CA PRO A 159 20.49 2.31 10.06
C PRO A 159 21.54 2.48 8.96
N TYR A 160 21.71 3.71 8.49
CA TYR A 160 22.61 4.07 7.38
C TYR A 160 22.32 3.38 6.05
N THR A 161 21.07 2.93 5.88
CA THR A 161 20.56 2.45 4.59
C THR A 161 19.33 3.27 4.20
N ILE A 162 19.34 3.83 3.00
CA ILE A 162 18.27 4.64 2.44
C ILE A 162 17.79 4.03 1.13
N CYS A 163 16.70 4.53 0.56
CA CYS A 163 16.15 3.99 -0.70
C CYS A 163 15.87 5.07 -1.75
N THR A 164 15.79 4.63 -3.00
CA THR A 164 15.34 5.47 -4.12
C THR A 164 13.81 5.63 -4.14
N GLU A 165 13.30 6.49 -5.02
CA GLU A 165 11.85 6.66 -5.24
C GLU A 165 11.13 5.42 -5.77
N SER A 166 11.83 4.32 -6.07
CA SER A 166 11.22 3.04 -6.41
C SER A 166 10.43 2.42 -5.24
N TYR A 167 10.72 2.89 -4.05
CA TYR A 167 10.09 2.42 -2.81
C TYR A 167 9.32 3.52 -2.10
N LEU A 168 8.24 3.12 -1.42
CA LEU A 168 7.61 3.91 -0.36
C LEU A 168 8.33 3.60 0.95
N LEU A 169 8.63 4.62 1.72
CA LEU A 169 9.00 4.48 3.11
C LEU A 169 7.70 4.53 3.92
N LEU A 170 7.36 3.40 4.55
CA LEU A 170 6.10 3.24 5.28
C LEU A 170 6.17 3.89 6.66
N ASP A 171 7.24 3.59 7.40
CA ASP A 171 7.50 4.12 8.73
C ASP A 171 8.96 3.94 9.13
N ILE A 172 9.36 4.57 10.25
CA ILE A 172 10.70 4.53 10.84
C ILE A 172 10.62 4.11 12.31
N PHE A 173 11.67 3.46 12.81
CA PHE A 173 11.75 2.92 14.17
C PHE A 173 13.15 3.10 14.76
N ASP A 174 13.22 3.15 16.09
CA ASP A 174 14.48 3.20 16.82
C ASP A 174 15.15 1.81 16.92
N ASN A 175 14.39 0.75 16.78
CA ASN A 175 14.87 -0.64 16.87
C ASN A 175 14.34 -1.50 15.73
N GLU A 176 15.03 -2.62 15.49
CA GLU A 176 14.69 -3.56 14.42
C GLU A 176 13.39 -4.28 14.68
N GLU A 177 13.11 -4.63 15.92
CA GLU A 177 11.96 -5.45 16.30
C GLU A 177 10.64 -4.79 15.89
N GLU A 178 10.45 -3.52 16.22
CA GLU A 178 9.25 -2.76 15.82
C GLU A 178 9.12 -2.67 14.28
N ALA A 179 10.24 -2.49 13.58
CA ALA A 179 10.26 -2.49 12.12
C ALA A 179 9.86 -3.85 11.52
N GLN A 180 10.35 -4.96 12.10
CA GLN A 180 9.95 -6.31 11.69
C GLN A 180 8.47 -6.58 12.00
N ASN A 181 7.92 -6.05 13.09
CA ASN A 181 6.52 -6.20 13.46
C ASN A 181 5.61 -5.45 12.47
N LEU A 182 5.96 -4.23 12.06
CA LEU A 182 5.26 -3.57 10.95
C LEU A 182 5.36 -4.40 9.66
N LYS A 183 6.52 -4.97 9.34
CA LYS A 183 6.68 -5.83 8.15
C LYS A 183 5.76 -7.06 8.22
N LYS A 184 5.60 -7.70 9.38
CA LYS A 184 4.65 -8.80 9.60
C LYS A 184 3.22 -8.31 9.39
N TYR A 185 2.84 -7.17 9.99
CA TYR A 185 1.51 -6.58 9.87
C TYR A 185 1.10 -6.32 8.41
N ILE A 186 1.99 -5.73 7.62
CA ILE A 186 1.72 -5.49 6.18
C ILE A 186 1.46 -6.78 5.41
N ARG A 187 2.01 -7.91 5.86
CA ARG A 187 1.83 -9.23 5.23
C ARG A 187 0.57 -9.96 5.66
N THR A 188 -0.15 -9.50 6.67
CA THR A 188 -1.41 -10.11 7.13
C THR A 188 -2.48 -10.07 6.03
N CYS A 189 -3.46 -10.96 6.06
CA CYS A 189 -4.61 -10.93 5.16
C CYS A 189 -5.44 -9.67 5.38
N PHE A 190 -5.58 -9.26 6.65
CA PHE A 190 -6.27 -8.03 7.05
C PHE A 190 -5.71 -6.80 6.32
N THR A 191 -4.41 -6.53 6.47
CA THR A 191 -3.78 -5.36 5.82
C THR A 191 -3.86 -5.45 4.30
N ARG A 192 -3.55 -6.62 3.72
CA ARG A 192 -3.64 -6.83 2.27
C ARG A 192 -5.05 -6.65 1.73
N PHE A 193 -6.07 -7.06 2.46
CA PHE A 193 -7.47 -6.83 2.10
C PHE A 193 -7.80 -5.33 2.07
N LEU A 194 -7.42 -4.58 3.11
CA LEU A 194 -7.66 -3.14 3.17
C LEU A 194 -6.95 -2.38 2.04
N LEU A 195 -5.71 -2.74 1.73
CA LEU A 195 -4.99 -2.19 0.58
C LEU A 195 -5.68 -2.53 -0.75
N ALA A 196 -6.06 -3.80 -0.94
CA ALA A 196 -6.72 -4.27 -2.15
C ALA A 196 -8.05 -3.56 -2.42
N SER A 197 -8.75 -3.18 -1.36
CA SER A 197 -10.08 -2.56 -1.43
C SER A 197 -10.13 -1.27 -2.24
N ILE A 198 -9.01 -0.52 -2.25
CA ILE A 198 -8.88 0.78 -2.93
C ILE A 198 -7.77 0.81 -3.98
N LEU A 199 -7.09 -0.32 -4.19
CA LEU A 199 -6.02 -0.40 -5.19
C LEU A 199 -6.64 -0.64 -6.58
N ILE A 200 -6.72 0.43 -7.38
CA ILE A 200 -7.30 0.44 -8.73
C ILE A 200 -6.24 0.54 -9.84
N THR A 201 -4.98 0.74 -9.47
CA THR A 201 -3.83 0.87 -10.38
C THR A 201 -2.67 0.04 -9.87
N GLN A 202 -1.65 -0.17 -10.70
CA GLN A 202 -0.40 -0.82 -10.28
C GLN A 202 0.39 -0.03 -9.24
N ASN A 203 0.19 1.29 -9.19
CA ASN A 203 0.97 2.16 -8.33
C ASN A 203 0.36 2.23 -6.93
N ILE A 204 1.14 1.81 -5.94
CA ILE A 204 0.84 1.99 -4.54
C ILE A 204 1.43 3.34 -4.11
N VAL A 205 0.59 4.18 -3.55
CA VAL A 205 0.94 5.50 -3.04
C VAL A 205 0.44 5.65 -1.61
N ARG A 206 0.91 6.65 -0.90
CA ARG A 206 0.55 6.98 0.49
C ARG A 206 -0.95 6.86 0.78
N ASP A 207 -1.79 7.40 -0.10
CA ASP A 207 -3.25 7.39 0.05
C ASP A 207 -3.87 5.97 0.12
N LYS A 208 -3.18 4.94 -0.41
CA LYS A 208 -3.66 3.56 -0.34
C LYS A 208 -3.59 2.95 1.06
N PHE A 209 -2.99 3.62 2.01
CA PHE A 209 -2.92 3.20 3.41
C PHE A 209 -3.95 3.88 4.32
N LYS A 210 -4.88 4.67 3.79
CA LYS A 210 -5.85 5.45 4.57
C LYS A 210 -6.90 4.63 5.33
N PHE A 211 -7.01 3.35 5.04
CA PHE A 211 -7.88 2.42 5.76
C PHE A 211 -7.12 1.39 6.58
N VAL A 212 -5.79 1.44 6.57
CA VAL A 212 -4.93 0.54 7.33
C VAL A 212 -4.62 1.19 8.68
N PRO A 213 -5.18 0.68 9.81
CA PRO A 213 -4.93 1.25 11.13
C PRO A 213 -3.46 1.14 11.53
N ILE A 214 -2.96 2.12 12.26
CA ILE A 214 -1.68 2.02 12.95
C ILE A 214 -1.87 1.09 14.15
N GLN A 215 -0.96 0.14 14.32
CA GLN A 215 -0.91 -0.75 15.48
C GLN A 215 0.20 -0.33 16.44
N ASN A 216 0.16 -0.84 17.65
CA ASN A 216 1.30 -0.79 18.56
C ASN A 216 2.28 -1.90 18.18
N TYR A 217 3.44 -1.55 17.64
CA TYR A 217 4.46 -2.53 17.20
C TYR A 217 5.44 -2.92 18.31
N LYS A 218 5.26 -2.41 19.52
CA LYS A 218 6.13 -2.68 20.68
C LYS A 218 5.73 -3.99 21.36
N ASN A 219 6.62 -4.49 22.23
CA ASN A 219 6.41 -5.72 23.00
C ASN A 219 5.25 -5.64 24.02
N ASN A 220 4.80 -4.42 24.36
CA ASN A 220 3.63 -4.21 25.22
C ASN A 220 2.32 -4.05 24.44
N SER A 221 2.30 -4.51 23.20
CA SER A 221 1.10 -4.55 22.36
C SER A 221 0.14 -5.63 22.82
N ASP A 222 -1.16 -5.41 22.57
CA ASP A 222 -2.20 -6.45 22.69
C ASP A 222 -2.05 -7.54 21.61
N ILE A 223 -1.24 -7.26 20.58
CA ILE A 223 -0.91 -8.20 19.51
C ILE A 223 0.42 -8.87 19.84
N ASP A 224 0.42 -10.20 19.90
CA ASP A 224 1.65 -10.99 20.06
C ASP A 224 2.40 -11.09 18.72
N TRP A 225 3.33 -10.18 18.53
CA TRP A 225 4.16 -10.10 17.31
C TRP A 225 5.17 -11.24 17.16
N SER A 226 5.39 -12.08 18.20
CA SER A 226 6.26 -13.25 18.13
C SER A 226 5.66 -14.37 17.27
N GLN A 227 4.34 -14.37 17.13
CA GLN A 227 3.57 -15.40 16.45
C GLN A 227 3.78 -15.41 14.91
N SER A 228 3.27 -16.46 14.29
CA SER A 228 3.21 -16.56 12.83
C SER A 228 2.26 -15.51 12.24
N ILE A 229 2.46 -15.14 10.96
CA ILE A 229 1.58 -14.18 10.30
C ILE A 229 0.09 -14.60 10.32
N PRO A 230 -0.29 -15.88 10.10
CA PRO A 230 -1.67 -16.31 10.26
C PRO A 230 -2.23 -16.16 11.68
N ASP A 231 -1.40 -16.33 12.72
CA ASP A 231 -1.82 -16.17 14.11
C ASP A 231 -1.94 -14.69 14.49
N ILE A 232 -1.05 -13.83 14.01
CA ILE A 232 -1.19 -12.38 14.11
C ILE A 232 -2.46 -11.92 13.40
N ASP A 233 -2.76 -12.45 12.22
CA ASP A 233 -3.96 -12.11 11.46
C ASP A 233 -5.25 -12.40 12.28
N ARG A 234 -5.30 -13.52 13.01
CA ARG A 234 -6.45 -13.86 13.89
C ARG A 234 -6.64 -12.90 15.06
N GLN A 235 -5.58 -12.25 15.53
CA GLN A 235 -5.64 -11.25 16.60
C GLN A 235 -6.18 -9.90 16.13
N LEU A 236 -6.17 -9.66 14.81
CA LEU A 236 -6.62 -8.42 14.20
C LEU A 236 -8.12 -8.39 13.85
N TYR A 237 -8.83 -9.52 14.01
CA TYR A 237 -10.26 -9.65 13.65
C TYR A 237 -11.21 -9.48 14.84
#